data_43a351fdc74099038f02f2f487ffd61e
#
_entry.id   43a351fdc74099038f02f2f487ffd61e
#
_cell.length_a   1.000
_cell.length_b   1.000
_cell.length_c   1.000
_cell.angle_alpha   90.00
_cell.angle_beta   90.00
_cell.angle_gamma   90.00
#
_symmetry.space_group_name_H-M   'P 1'
#
loop_
_entity.id
_entity.type
_entity.pdbx_description
1 polymer ?
#
loop_
_entity_poly.entity_id
_entity_poly.type
_entity_poly.pdbx_seq_one_letter_code
_entity_poly.pdbx_strand_id
1 'polypeptide(L)'
;MANILYVGPDAVGSTSRQRKNVLEGLGHRVRNISTSPPEGASGLVRRAYDITQFLHRQGRSKRIPGLVPDFSRQILSALRSDPFEILWVDKGILIARETLEEAKRVRPDLLVVGLVLDAMTMPHNQTRVFTQALPAYDVMITNKSFEVPFYEFRGVKRTYFMDNCYHMGTHRPVTLTANEQRRFGADLSFVGEHEWQREISIYRLGEAGLNGLVIGAWQGCRQHENFRYSFERVWGDDYAKAICGSKIQLGFLRHINQDTQTTRSVEIPACGVFMLAERSDEHEALFAEGKEAAYFDSDEELVDKARYYLAHEDERAAIARAGHERCVRDGYSYRARLTRIMAQIDADFGRQFSVSP
;
A
#
# COMPACT_ATOMS: atom_id res chain seq x y z
N MET A 1 10.56 -8.63 21.26
CA MET A 1 11.07 -9.25 20.01
C MET A 1 10.31 -10.53 19.78
N ALA A 2 9.74 -10.75 18.60
CA ALA A 2 8.89 -11.92 18.30
C ALA A 2 9.45 -12.75 17.15
N ASN A 3 9.09 -14.07 17.14
CA ASN A 3 9.28 -14.92 15.98
C ASN A 3 7.99 -14.89 15.13
N ILE A 4 8.07 -14.36 13.92
CA ILE A 4 6.95 -14.08 13.02
C ILE A 4 7.01 -15.01 11.81
N LEU A 5 5.95 -15.79 11.58
CA LEU A 5 5.71 -16.41 10.29
C LEU A 5 4.89 -15.45 9.43
N TYR A 6 5.55 -14.82 8.46
CA TYR A 6 4.94 -13.84 7.56
C TYR A 6 4.44 -14.54 6.28
N VAL A 7 3.15 -14.41 6.00
CA VAL A 7 2.50 -15.02 4.84
C VAL A 7 1.89 -13.91 4.00
N GLY A 8 2.44 -13.64 2.83
CA GLY A 8 1.95 -12.54 2.00
C GLY A 8 2.71 -12.39 0.68
N PRO A 9 2.28 -11.47 -0.21
CA PRO A 9 2.98 -11.19 -1.45
C PRO A 9 4.43 -10.72 -1.19
N ASP A 10 5.42 -11.32 -1.86
CA ASP A 10 6.84 -10.95 -1.72
C ASP A 10 7.48 -10.60 -3.08
N ALA A 11 6.71 -9.98 -3.97
CA ALA A 11 7.22 -9.48 -5.23
C ALA A 11 8.06 -8.21 -5.04
N VAL A 12 9.01 -7.94 -5.94
CA VAL A 12 9.77 -6.68 -5.98
C VAL A 12 8.79 -5.51 -6.08
N GLY A 13 9.02 -4.47 -5.27
CA GLY A 13 8.17 -3.27 -5.23
C GLY A 13 6.86 -3.44 -4.47
N SER A 14 6.52 -4.63 -3.94
CA SER A 14 5.30 -4.79 -3.16
C SER A 14 5.42 -4.13 -1.78
N THR A 15 4.36 -3.48 -1.34
CA THR A 15 4.27 -2.89 0.00
C THR A 15 4.30 -3.96 1.10
N SER A 16 3.89 -5.21 0.78
CA SER A 16 4.02 -6.36 1.66
C SER A 16 5.48 -6.69 1.98
N ARG A 17 6.35 -6.73 0.96
CA ARG A 17 7.80 -6.91 1.16
C ARG A 17 8.40 -5.77 1.99
N GLN A 18 7.97 -4.52 1.78
CA GLN A 18 8.42 -3.39 2.58
C GLN A 18 8.07 -3.55 4.06
N ARG A 19 6.83 -3.96 4.37
CA ARG A 19 6.38 -4.21 5.75
C ARG A 19 7.15 -5.36 6.40
N LYS A 20 7.34 -6.46 5.69
CA LYS A 20 8.17 -7.58 6.15
C LYS A 20 9.58 -7.12 6.53
N ASN A 21 10.24 -6.38 5.64
CA ASN A 21 11.60 -5.87 5.89
C ASN A 21 11.63 -4.89 7.08
N VAL A 22 10.57 -4.12 7.28
CA VAL A 22 10.46 -3.23 8.44
C VAL A 22 10.32 -4.04 9.74
N LEU A 23 9.53 -5.11 9.77
CA LEU A 23 9.43 -6.00 10.94
C LEU A 23 10.79 -6.63 11.27
N GLU A 24 11.55 -7.07 10.26
CA GLU A 24 12.94 -7.54 10.43
C GLU A 24 13.85 -6.43 10.99
N GLY A 25 13.75 -5.21 10.43
CA GLY A 25 14.50 -4.03 10.88
C GLY A 25 14.10 -3.52 12.27
N LEU A 26 12.95 -3.92 12.80
CA LEU A 26 12.53 -3.72 14.18
C LEU A 26 13.07 -4.80 15.13
N GLY A 27 13.86 -5.77 14.62
CA GLY A 27 14.51 -6.80 15.42
C GLY A 27 13.69 -8.09 15.58
N HIS A 28 12.53 -8.22 14.91
CA HIS A 28 11.79 -9.48 14.90
C HIS A 28 12.49 -10.52 14.00
N ARG A 29 12.35 -11.80 14.34
CA ARG A 29 12.77 -12.90 13.47
C ARG A 29 11.63 -13.25 12.54
N VAL A 30 11.79 -13.01 11.24
CA VAL A 30 10.73 -13.18 10.25
C VAL A 30 11.08 -14.30 9.27
N ARG A 31 10.23 -15.33 9.19
CA ARG A 31 10.28 -16.32 8.12
C ARG A 31 9.13 -16.04 7.15
N ASN A 32 9.44 -15.97 5.85
CA ASN A 32 8.44 -15.62 4.83
C ASN A 32 7.91 -16.84 4.09
N ILE A 33 6.59 -16.85 3.83
CA ILE A 33 5.91 -17.71 2.85
C ILE A 33 5.25 -16.77 1.82
N SER A 34 5.79 -16.74 0.60
CA SER A 34 5.25 -15.88 -0.46
C SER A 34 3.97 -16.44 -1.03
N THR A 35 2.91 -15.63 -1.10
CA THR A 35 1.64 -15.95 -1.75
C THR A 35 1.53 -15.42 -3.18
N SER A 36 2.56 -14.73 -3.70
CA SER A 36 2.65 -14.30 -5.08
C SER A 36 3.40 -15.31 -5.97
N PRO A 37 3.17 -15.30 -7.29
CA PRO A 37 4.00 -16.06 -8.22
C PRO A 37 5.48 -15.70 -8.04
N PRO A 38 6.42 -16.66 -8.22
CA PRO A 38 7.85 -16.37 -8.22
C PRO A 38 8.23 -15.31 -9.25
N GLU A 39 9.30 -14.57 -9.00
CA GLU A 39 9.88 -13.67 -10.00
C GLU A 39 10.26 -14.46 -11.25
N GLY A 40 9.98 -13.91 -12.44
CA GLY A 40 10.21 -14.61 -13.71
C GLY A 40 9.25 -15.75 -14.00
N ALA A 41 8.21 -15.96 -13.19
CA ALA A 41 7.22 -17.03 -13.41
C ALA A 41 6.63 -16.97 -14.83
N SER A 42 6.49 -18.15 -15.47
CA SER A 42 5.88 -18.28 -16.78
C SER A 42 4.40 -17.85 -16.77
N GLY A 43 3.86 -17.54 -17.96
CA GLY A 43 2.44 -17.21 -18.11
C GLY A 43 1.52 -18.31 -17.58
N LEU A 44 1.92 -19.58 -17.72
CA LEU A 44 1.17 -20.72 -17.19
C LEU A 44 1.07 -20.68 -15.65
N VAL A 45 2.18 -20.40 -14.96
CA VAL A 45 2.19 -20.29 -13.49
C VAL A 45 1.34 -19.10 -13.06
N ARG A 46 1.47 -17.93 -13.68
CA ARG A 46 0.65 -16.75 -13.37
C ARG A 46 -0.84 -17.05 -13.51
N ARG A 47 -1.23 -17.68 -14.63
CA ARG A 47 -2.62 -18.11 -14.88
C ARG A 47 -3.12 -19.12 -13.84
N ALA A 48 -2.26 -20.00 -13.34
CA ALA A 48 -2.62 -20.94 -12.28
C ALA A 48 -2.94 -20.23 -10.96
N TYR A 49 -2.23 -19.15 -10.63
CA TYR A 49 -2.55 -18.29 -9.48
C TYR A 49 -3.90 -17.57 -9.68
N ASP A 50 -4.16 -17.02 -10.86
CA ASP A 50 -5.44 -16.35 -11.18
C ASP A 50 -6.62 -17.32 -11.05
N ILE A 51 -6.49 -18.55 -11.57
CA ILE A 51 -7.50 -19.61 -11.43
C ILE A 51 -7.68 -19.96 -9.94
N THR A 52 -6.59 -20.11 -9.21
CA THR A 52 -6.65 -20.40 -7.76
C THR A 52 -7.41 -19.30 -7.02
N GLN A 53 -7.10 -18.03 -7.28
CA GLN A 53 -7.81 -16.90 -6.70
C GLN A 53 -9.30 -16.87 -7.10
N PHE A 54 -9.61 -17.17 -8.36
CA PHE A 54 -11.00 -17.29 -8.81
C PHE A 54 -11.74 -18.39 -8.02
N LEU A 55 -11.15 -19.56 -7.82
CA LEU A 55 -11.75 -20.65 -7.02
C LEU A 55 -12.00 -20.18 -5.57
N HIS A 56 -11.06 -19.46 -4.98
CA HIS A 56 -11.22 -18.91 -3.62
C HIS A 56 -12.33 -17.84 -3.55
N ARG A 57 -12.53 -17.05 -4.61
CA ARG A 57 -13.71 -16.15 -4.71
C ARG A 57 -15.03 -16.91 -4.67
N GLN A 58 -15.06 -18.12 -5.23
CA GLN A 58 -16.23 -19.02 -5.18
C GLN A 58 -16.37 -19.79 -3.85
N GLY A 59 -15.50 -19.52 -2.86
CA GLY A 59 -15.49 -20.23 -1.58
C GLY A 59 -14.87 -21.63 -1.65
N ARG A 60 -14.17 -21.94 -2.73
CA ARG A 60 -13.50 -23.22 -2.93
C ARG A 60 -12.01 -23.05 -2.61
N SER A 61 -11.58 -23.53 -1.46
CA SER A 61 -10.16 -23.53 -1.05
C SER A 61 -9.35 -24.57 -1.84
N LYS A 62 -9.31 -24.40 -3.18
CA LYS A 62 -8.59 -25.28 -4.11
C LYS A 62 -7.49 -24.52 -4.83
N ARG A 63 -6.41 -25.21 -5.14
CA ARG A 63 -5.26 -24.70 -5.89
C ARG A 63 -4.99 -25.58 -7.12
N ILE A 64 -4.15 -25.09 -8.04
CA ILE A 64 -3.64 -25.89 -9.15
C ILE A 64 -2.37 -26.63 -8.67
N PRO A 65 -2.44 -27.95 -8.42
CA PRO A 65 -1.29 -28.72 -7.95
C PRO A 65 -0.09 -28.63 -8.90
N GLY A 66 1.12 -28.60 -8.33
CA GLY A 66 2.38 -28.47 -9.10
C GLY A 66 2.70 -27.05 -9.60
N LEU A 67 1.71 -26.16 -9.73
CA LEU A 67 1.91 -24.78 -10.19
C LEU A 67 1.71 -23.72 -9.09
N VAL A 68 0.81 -23.99 -8.14
CA VAL A 68 0.58 -23.13 -6.98
C VAL A 68 0.93 -23.92 -5.71
N PRO A 69 1.77 -23.35 -4.82
CA PRO A 69 2.13 -24.02 -3.56
C PRO A 69 0.93 -24.32 -2.68
N ASP A 70 1.06 -25.31 -1.84
CA ASP A 70 0.11 -25.58 -0.76
C ASP A 70 0.46 -24.72 0.45
N PHE A 71 -0.14 -23.53 0.53
CA PHE A 71 0.13 -22.58 1.60
C PHE A 71 -0.26 -23.13 2.96
N SER A 72 -1.37 -23.88 3.06
CA SER A 72 -1.79 -24.53 4.32
C SER A 72 -0.72 -25.48 4.83
N ARG A 73 -0.24 -26.35 3.96
CA ARG A 73 0.83 -27.31 4.31
C ARG A 73 2.12 -26.59 4.69
N GLN A 74 2.50 -25.53 3.96
CA GLN A 74 3.72 -24.76 4.27
C GLN A 74 3.61 -24.07 5.63
N ILE A 75 2.48 -23.42 5.93
CA ILE A 75 2.21 -22.75 7.21
C ILE A 75 2.28 -23.77 8.35
N LEU A 76 1.52 -24.86 8.26
CA LEU A 76 1.46 -25.86 9.33
C LEU A 76 2.80 -26.58 9.52
N SER A 77 3.53 -26.86 8.45
CA SER A 77 4.88 -27.41 8.54
C SER A 77 5.85 -26.46 9.25
N ALA A 78 5.81 -25.18 8.91
CA ALA A 78 6.64 -24.17 9.56
C ALA A 78 6.33 -24.05 11.06
N LEU A 79 5.04 -23.99 11.42
CA LEU A 79 4.61 -23.89 12.82
C LEU A 79 4.97 -25.13 13.67
N ARG A 80 5.10 -26.31 13.05
CA ARG A 80 5.58 -27.52 13.74
C ARG A 80 7.10 -27.53 13.93
N SER A 81 7.85 -26.95 12.98
CA SER A 81 9.33 -26.95 13.01
C SER A 81 9.92 -25.86 13.92
N ASP A 82 9.26 -24.72 14.04
CA ASP A 82 9.82 -23.53 14.70
C ASP A 82 8.81 -22.85 15.65
N PRO A 83 9.29 -22.24 16.75
CA PRO A 83 8.44 -21.64 17.78
C PRO A 83 7.97 -20.23 17.39
N PHE A 84 7.11 -20.12 16.37
CA PHE A 84 6.50 -18.86 16.01
C PHE A 84 5.46 -18.42 17.05
N GLU A 85 5.46 -17.11 17.32
CA GLU A 85 4.54 -16.44 18.26
C GLU A 85 3.44 -15.69 17.51
N ILE A 86 3.74 -15.23 16.27
CA ILE A 86 2.81 -14.53 15.39
C ILE A 86 2.75 -15.22 14.03
N LEU A 87 1.54 -15.50 13.56
CA LEU A 87 1.23 -15.75 12.16
C LEU A 87 0.69 -14.45 11.56
N TRP A 88 1.55 -13.75 10.82
CA TRP A 88 1.20 -12.51 10.14
C TRP A 88 0.78 -12.79 8.71
N VAL A 89 -0.49 -12.50 8.40
CA VAL A 89 -1.09 -12.78 7.09
C VAL A 89 -1.40 -11.45 6.38
N ASP A 90 -0.61 -11.13 5.38
CA ASP A 90 -0.79 -9.95 4.54
C ASP A 90 -1.66 -10.30 3.32
N LYS A 91 -2.80 -9.62 3.19
CA LYS A 91 -3.79 -9.84 2.12
C LYS A 91 -4.28 -11.31 2.03
N GLY A 92 -4.65 -11.93 3.10
CA GLY A 92 -4.95 -13.37 3.28
C GLY A 92 -6.02 -13.99 2.39
N ILE A 93 -6.22 -13.52 1.13
CA ILE A 93 -7.27 -13.96 0.20
C ILE A 93 -7.17 -15.42 -0.26
N LEU A 94 -6.01 -16.06 -0.02
CA LEU A 94 -5.74 -17.47 -0.36
C LEU A 94 -5.62 -18.36 0.89
N ILE A 95 -5.87 -17.83 2.09
CA ILE A 95 -5.68 -18.57 3.35
C ILE A 95 -7.06 -18.95 3.92
N ALA A 96 -7.31 -20.24 4.03
CA ALA A 96 -8.57 -20.76 4.49
C ALA A 96 -8.68 -20.75 6.02
N ARG A 97 -9.92 -20.67 6.53
CA ARG A 97 -10.26 -20.70 7.94
C ARG A 97 -9.67 -21.93 8.66
N GLU A 98 -9.81 -23.10 8.05
CA GLU A 98 -9.33 -24.36 8.59
C GLU A 98 -7.81 -24.35 8.81
N THR A 99 -7.08 -23.64 7.95
CA THR A 99 -5.61 -23.45 8.11
C THR A 99 -5.29 -22.64 9.35
N LEU A 100 -6.02 -21.55 9.60
CA LEU A 100 -5.80 -20.69 10.76
C LEU A 100 -6.22 -21.37 12.07
N GLU A 101 -7.34 -22.08 12.04
CA GLU A 101 -7.81 -22.87 13.20
C GLU A 101 -6.84 -24.01 13.54
N GLU A 102 -6.33 -24.73 12.53
CA GLU A 102 -5.32 -25.76 12.74
C GLU A 102 -3.98 -25.18 13.22
N ALA A 103 -3.60 -24.00 12.71
CA ALA A 103 -2.43 -23.26 13.18
C ALA A 103 -2.50 -23.01 14.70
N LYS A 104 -3.66 -22.57 15.19
CA LYS A 104 -3.91 -22.38 16.63
C LYS A 104 -3.95 -23.69 17.43
N ARG A 105 -4.38 -24.81 16.82
CA ARG A 105 -4.28 -26.12 17.49
C ARG A 105 -2.82 -26.59 17.61
N VAL A 106 -2.01 -26.36 16.57
CA VAL A 106 -0.57 -26.68 16.59
C VAL A 106 0.19 -25.77 17.57
N ARG A 107 -0.22 -24.51 17.69
CA ARG A 107 0.37 -23.52 18.58
C ARG A 107 -0.75 -22.75 19.31
N PRO A 108 -1.19 -23.19 20.50
CA PRO A 108 -2.31 -22.56 21.23
C PRO A 108 -2.08 -21.09 21.59
N ASP A 109 -0.82 -20.68 21.80
CA ASP A 109 -0.44 -19.31 22.10
C ASP A 109 -0.18 -18.43 20.86
N LEU A 110 -0.37 -18.97 19.66
CA LEU A 110 -0.15 -18.26 18.39
C LEU A 110 -1.15 -17.11 18.25
N LEU A 111 -0.63 -15.91 17.99
CA LEU A 111 -1.45 -14.77 17.60
C LEU A 111 -1.57 -14.73 16.07
N VAL A 112 -2.79 -14.69 15.56
CA VAL A 112 -3.07 -14.59 14.12
C VAL A 112 -3.42 -13.15 13.79
N VAL A 113 -2.52 -12.48 13.07
CA VAL A 113 -2.63 -11.08 12.67
C VAL A 113 -2.87 -11.00 11.16
N GLY A 114 -3.95 -10.37 10.75
CA GLY A 114 -4.22 -10.01 9.36
C GLY A 114 -3.86 -8.57 9.07
N LEU A 115 -3.37 -8.27 7.88
CA LEU A 115 -3.19 -6.91 7.38
C LEU A 115 -3.71 -6.78 5.97
N VAL A 116 -4.56 -5.79 5.72
CA VAL A 116 -5.16 -5.50 4.41
C VAL A 116 -5.16 -4.00 4.14
N LEU A 117 -4.78 -3.62 2.92
CA LEU A 117 -4.76 -2.22 2.47
C LEU A 117 -5.76 -1.94 1.34
N ASP A 118 -6.42 -2.96 0.84
CA ASP A 118 -7.52 -2.82 -0.13
C ASP A 118 -8.86 -2.83 0.61
N ALA A 119 -9.89 -2.18 0.05
CA ALA A 119 -11.24 -2.25 0.59
C ALA A 119 -11.80 -3.68 0.41
N MET A 120 -11.76 -4.47 1.48
CA MET A 120 -12.17 -5.89 1.44
C MET A 120 -13.69 -6.08 1.44
N THR A 121 -14.46 -5.02 1.64
CA THR A 121 -15.91 -4.99 1.39
C THR A 121 -16.24 -4.99 -0.11
N MET A 122 -15.27 -4.59 -0.96
CA MET A 122 -15.43 -4.60 -2.41
C MET A 122 -15.23 -6.01 -3.00
N PRO A 123 -16.17 -6.53 -3.82
CA PRO A 123 -16.14 -7.92 -4.32
C PRO A 123 -14.87 -8.26 -5.11
N HIS A 124 -14.25 -7.29 -5.78
CA HIS A 124 -13.04 -7.52 -6.59
C HIS A 124 -11.77 -7.70 -5.74
N ASN A 125 -11.76 -7.22 -4.49
CA ASN A 125 -10.62 -7.32 -3.58
C ASN A 125 -10.66 -8.56 -2.68
N GLN A 126 -11.85 -9.08 -2.41
CA GLN A 126 -12.03 -10.18 -1.46
C GLN A 126 -12.23 -11.54 -2.14
N THR A 127 -12.13 -12.59 -1.33
CA THR A 127 -12.59 -13.95 -1.69
C THR A 127 -13.55 -14.46 -0.60
N ARG A 128 -14.45 -15.38 -0.95
CA ARG A 128 -15.31 -16.04 0.05
C ARG A 128 -14.48 -16.81 1.08
N VAL A 129 -13.36 -17.38 0.65
CA VAL A 129 -12.41 -18.06 1.56
C VAL A 129 -11.89 -17.09 2.61
N PHE A 130 -11.47 -15.88 2.20
CA PHE A 130 -11.03 -14.83 3.13
C PHE A 130 -12.13 -14.44 4.12
N THR A 131 -13.35 -14.14 3.64
CA THR A 131 -14.44 -13.69 4.52
C THR A 131 -14.90 -14.78 5.49
N GLN A 132 -14.82 -16.06 5.11
CA GLN A 132 -15.08 -17.19 6.00
C GLN A 132 -13.97 -17.38 7.05
N ALA A 133 -12.75 -16.93 6.76
CA ALA A 133 -11.60 -17.05 7.66
C ALA A 133 -11.56 -15.93 8.73
N LEU A 134 -12.29 -14.83 8.56
CA LEU A 134 -12.24 -13.67 9.46
C LEU A 134 -12.38 -13.99 10.95
N PRO A 135 -13.32 -14.88 11.40
CA PRO A 135 -13.44 -15.22 12.83
C PRO A 135 -12.20 -15.93 13.42
N ALA A 136 -11.30 -16.42 12.59
CA ALA A 136 -10.07 -17.07 13.05
C ALA A 136 -8.90 -16.09 13.29
N TYR A 137 -9.03 -14.82 12.84
CA TYR A 137 -8.04 -13.79 13.14
C TYR A 137 -8.24 -13.22 14.55
N ASP A 138 -7.15 -13.03 15.27
CA ASP A 138 -7.16 -12.32 16.54
C ASP A 138 -7.11 -10.81 16.34
N VAL A 139 -6.33 -10.39 15.33
CA VAL A 139 -6.13 -8.99 14.95
C VAL A 139 -6.34 -8.83 13.44
N MET A 140 -7.03 -7.76 13.04
CA MET A 140 -7.03 -7.26 11.68
C MET A 140 -6.53 -5.82 11.67
N ILE A 141 -5.60 -5.52 10.77
CA ILE A 141 -5.07 -4.18 10.53
C ILE A 141 -5.56 -3.73 9.16
N THR A 142 -6.20 -2.57 9.09
CA THR A 142 -6.73 -2.01 7.85
C THR A 142 -6.41 -0.51 7.74
N ASN A 143 -6.23 -0.02 6.52
CA ASN A 143 -6.14 1.42 6.22
C ASN A 143 -7.47 1.99 5.72
N LYS A 144 -8.57 1.27 5.91
CA LYS A 144 -9.92 1.71 5.59
C LYS A 144 -10.69 1.91 6.88
N SER A 145 -10.85 3.17 7.31
CA SER A 145 -11.56 3.52 8.54
C SER A 145 -12.99 2.97 8.54
N PHE A 146 -13.67 3.02 7.39
CA PHE A 146 -15.04 2.51 7.21
C PHE A 146 -15.17 0.98 7.28
N GLU A 147 -14.06 0.23 7.16
CA GLU A 147 -14.08 -1.24 7.27
C GLU A 147 -13.87 -1.77 8.69
N VAL A 148 -13.49 -0.93 9.65
CA VAL A 148 -13.28 -1.37 11.05
C VAL A 148 -14.54 -2.08 11.59
N PRO A 149 -15.76 -1.52 11.49
CA PRO A 149 -16.98 -2.21 11.96
C PRO A 149 -17.27 -3.51 11.20
N PHE A 150 -16.87 -3.62 9.94
CA PHE A 150 -17.05 -4.84 9.14
C PHE A 150 -16.25 -6.00 9.72
N TYR A 151 -14.98 -5.81 10.09
CA TYR A 151 -14.15 -6.87 10.67
C TYR A 151 -14.64 -7.29 12.05
N GLU A 152 -15.04 -6.34 12.89
CA GLU A 152 -15.63 -6.60 14.21
C GLU A 152 -16.93 -7.42 14.10
N PHE A 153 -17.83 -7.01 13.21
CA PHE A 153 -19.07 -7.74 12.93
C PHE A 153 -18.81 -9.17 12.42
N ARG A 154 -17.72 -9.37 11.69
CA ARG A 154 -17.29 -10.68 11.18
C ARG A 154 -16.54 -11.53 12.20
N GLY A 155 -16.41 -11.09 13.43
CA GLY A 155 -15.87 -11.87 14.54
C GLY A 155 -14.35 -11.81 14.69
N VAL A 156 -13.68 -10.83 14.09
CA VAL A 156 -12.29 -10.51 14.41
C VAL A 156 -12.24 -9.94 15.84
N LYS A 157 -11.31 -10.40 16.68
CA LYS A 157 -11.30 -10.00 18.11
C LYS A 157 -10.90 -8.54 18.32
N ARG A 158 -9.97 -8.02 17.52
CA ARG A 158 -9.49 -6.62 17.54
C ARG A 158 -9.21 -6.14 16.13
N THR A 159 -9.67 -4.95 15.82
CA THR A 159 -9.36 -4.29 14.53
C THR A 159 -8.63 -2.98 14.80
N TYR A 160 -7.48 -2.78 14.15
CA TYR A 160 -6.71 -1.54 14.24
C TYR A 160 -6.76 -0.81 12.91
N PHE A 161 -7.08 0.47 12.97
CA PHE A 161 -6.89 1.37 11.85
C PHE A 161 -5.44 1.83 11.81
N MET A 162 -4.82 1.73 10.65
CA MET A 162 -3.46 2.20 10.39
C MET A 162 -3.47 2.97 9.07
N ASP A 163 -3.24 4.26 9.11
CA ASP A 163 -3.09 5.09 7.90
C ASP A 163 -2.10 4.48 6.91
N ASN A 164 -2.17 4.91 5.66
CA ASN A 164 -1.12 4.59 4.70
C ASN A 164 0.25 5.05 5.21
N CYS A 165 1.28 4.33 4.80
CA CYS A 165 2.63 4.54 5.28
C CYS A 165 3.62 4.65 4.12
N TYR A 166 4.70 5.39 4.34
CA TYR A 166 5.83 5.40 3.45
C TYR A 166 6.97 4.49 3.96
N HIS A 167 7.80 4.01 3.05
CA HIS A 167 9.01 3.24 3.36
C HIS A 167 10.23 4.16 3.32
N MET A 168 10.91 4.36 4.45
CA MET A 168 12.01 5.33 4.61
C MET A 168 13.17 5.09 3.63
N GLY A 169 13.48 3.85 3.28
CA GLY A 169 14.54 3.52 2.33
C GLY A 169 14.19 3.86 0.87
N THR A 170 12.91 3.89 0.53
CA THR A 170 12.43 4.15 -0.83
C THR A 170 11.91 5.58 -0.99
N HIS A 171 11.01 6.02 -0.10
CA HIS A 171 10.32 7.31 -0.22
C HIS A 171 11.09 8.36 0.56
N ARG A 172 12.05 8.99 -0.10
CA ARG A 172 12.93 10.00 0.46
C ARG A 172 13.29 11.06 -0.60
N PRO A 173 13.68 12.26 -0.19
CA PRO A 173 14.24 13.24 -1.12
C PRO A 173 15.45 12.67 -1.84
N VAL A 174 15.50 12.83 -3.16
CA VAL A 174 16.64 12.45 -4.01
C VAL A 174 16.94 13.56 -5.02
N THR A 175 18.24 13.80 -5.28
CA THR A 175 18.68 14.71 -6.33
C THR A 175 18.87 13.91 -7.62
N LEU A 176 18.27 14.37 -8.70
CA LEU A 176 18.35 13.73 -10.00
C LEU A 176 19.59 14.18 -10.77
N THR A 177 20.26 13.25 -11.43
CA THR A 177 21.27 13.55 -12.46
C THR A 177 20.61 14.16 -13.70
N ALA A 178 21.39 14.76 -14.60
CA ALA A 178 20.85 15.31 -15.84
C ALA A 178 20.10 14.28 -16.72
N ASN A 179 20.55 13.01 -16.70
CA ASN A 179 19.88 11.93 -17.42
C ASN A 179 18.56 11.55 -16.78
N GLU A 180 18.52 11.47 -15.46
CA GLU A 180 17.29 11.19 -14.70
C GLU A 180 16.30 12.34 -14.80
N GLN A 181 16.79 13.58 -14.83
CA GLN A 181 15.94 14.75 -15.07
C GLN A 181 15.31 14.72 -16.47
N ARG A 182 16.00 14.23 -17.50
CA ARG A 182 15.39 14.03 -18.82
C ARG A 182 14.32 12.93 -18.80
N ARG A 183 14.49 11.88 -18.00
CA ARG A 183 13.55 10.77 -17.88
C ARG A 183 12.34 11.14 -17.03
N PHE A 184 12.54 11.70 -15.86
CA PHE A 184 11.55 11.92 -14.83
C PHE A 184 11.12 13.37 -14.62
N GLY A 185 11.88 14.34 -15.16
CA GLY A 185 11.59 15.76 -15.01
C GLY A 185 10.28 16.19 -15.66
N ALA A 186 9.42 16.89 -14.92
CA ALA A 186 8.16 17.42 -15.41
C ALA A 186 7.64 18.57 -14.52
N ASP A 187 6.73 19.40 -15.07
CA ASP A 187 6.00 20.37 -14.25
C ASP A 187 4.99 19.64 -13.35
N LEU A 188 4.17 18.80 -13.95
CA LEU A 188 3.20 17.94 -13.27
C LEU A 188 3.58 16.48 -13.48
N SER A 189 3.38 15.62 -12.47
CA SER A 189 3.52 14.18 -12.67
C SER A 189 2.49 13.37 -11.89
N PHE A 190 2.12 12.24 -12.45
CA PHE A 190 1.37 11.20 -11.77
C PHE A 190 2.08 9.85 -11.91
N VAL A 191 2.33 9.20 -10.78
CA VAL A 191 2.92 7.85 -10.74
C VAL A 191 1.89 6.88 -10.17
N GLY A 192 1.28 6.06 -11.01
CA GLY A 192 0.24 5.14 -10.57
C GLY A 192 -0.49 4.42 -11.70
N GLU A 193 -1.42 3.53 -11.30
CA GLU A 193 -2.22 2.77 -12.24
C GLU A 193 -3.30 3.64 -12.89
N HIS A 194 -3.68 3.25 -14.11
CA HIS A 194 -4.77 3.88 -14.84
C HIS A 194 -6.12 3.66 -14.14
N GLU A 195 -6.92 4.74 -14.07
CA GLU A 195 -8.37 4.74 -13.87
C GLU A 195 -8.97 5.81 -14.77
N TRP A 196 -10.17 5.61 -15.27
CA TRP A 196 -10.76 6.51 -16.26
C TRP A 196 -10.99 7.94 -15.73
N GLN A 197 -11.29 8.09 -14.44
CA GLN A 197 -11.40 9.42 -13.81
C GLN A 197 -10.06 10.17 -13.84
N ARG A 198 -8.97 9.49 -13.51
CA ARG A 198 -7.61 10.04 -13.57
C ARG A 198 -7.22 10.45 -15.00
N GLU A 199 -7.64 9.63 -15.98
CA GLU A 199 -7.42 9.93 -17.41
C GLU A 199 -8.10 11.22 -17.80
N ILE A 200 -9.36 11.43 -17.37
CA ILE A 200 -10.11 12.67 -17.65
C ILE A 200 -9.37 13.87 -17.03
N SER A 201 -9.02 13.81 -15.76
CA SER A 201 -8.32 14.91 -15.06
C SER A 201 -6.98 15.26 -15.71
N ILE A 202 -6.17 14.26 -16.08
CA ILE A 202 -4.91 14.45 -16.81
C ILE A 202 -5.16 15.07 -18.18
N TYR A 203 -6.19 14.62 -18.88
CA TYR A 203 -6.56 15.16 -20.18
C TYR A 203 -7.00 16.63 -20.07
N ARG A 204 -7.78 17.01 -19.04
CA ARG A 204 -8.18 18.40 -18.75
C ARG A 204 -6.98 19.30 -18.44
N LEU A 205 -6.00 18.82 -17.69
CA LEU A 205 -4.75 19.56 -17.47
C LEU A 205 -4.04 19.84 -18.81
N GLY A 206 -4.00 18.86 -19.73
CA GLY A 206 -3.43 19.03 -21.06
C GLY A 206 -4.19 20.05 -21.92
N GLU A 207 -5.54 19.97 -21.97
CA GLU A 207 -6.39 20.95 -22.65
C GLU A 207 -6.18 22.38 -22.12
N ALA A 208 -5.86 22.51 -20.84
CA ALA A 208 -5.51 23.78 -20.21
C ALA A 208 -4.09 24.28 -20.52
N GLY A 209 -3.32 23.58 -21.37
CA GLY A 209 -1.97 23.93 -21.79
C GLY A 209 -0.88 23.55 -20.78
N LEU A 210 -1.19 22.75 -19.77
CA LEU A 210 -0.22 22.29 -18.78
C LEU A 210 0.54 21.04 -19.27
N ASN A 211 1.82 20.94 -18.91
CA ASN A 211 2.69 19.85 -19.33
C ASN A 211 2.99 18.88 -18.18
N GLY A 212 3.11 17.59 -18.50
CA GLY A 212 3.35 16.63 -17.45
C GLY A 212 3.92 15.28 -17.89
N LEU A 213 4.02 14.39 -16.90
CA LEU A 213 4.50 13.03 -17.07
C LEU A 213 3.59 12.06 -16.32
N VAL A 214 3.12 11.01 -17.00
CA VAL A 214 2.36 9.92 -16.42
C VAL A 214 3.20 8.65 -16.47
N ILE A 215 3.34 7.97 -15.32
CA ILE A 215 4.13 6.75 -15.19
C ILE A 215 3.26 5.63 -14.60
N GLY A 216 3.18 4.49 -15.29
CA GLY A 216 2.44 3.31 -14.82
C GLY A 216 1.77 2.53 -15.95
N ALA A 217 0.84 1.63 -15.63
CA ALA A 217 0.14 0.82 -16.63
C ALA A 217 -1.03 1.62 -17.26
N TRP A 218 -0.70 2.41 -18.26
CA TRP A 218 -1.63 3.30 -18.97
C TRP A 218 -1.82 2.90 -20.46
N GLN A 219 -1.52 1.64 -20.81
CA GLN A 219 -1.71 1.17 -22.18
C GLN A 219 -3.18 1.24 -22.59
N GLY A 220 -3.43 1.86 -23.75
CA GLY A 220 -4.79 2.02 -24.28
C GLY A 220 -5.61 3.20 -23.74
N CYS A 221 -5.04 4.04 -22.86
CA CYS A 221 -5.67 5.28 -22.42
C CYS A 221 -5.69 6.33 -23.55
N ARG A 222 -6.58 7.30 -23.43
CA ARG A 222 -6.54 8.53 -24.23
C ARG A 222 -5.38 9.41 -23.76
N GLN A 223 -4.42 9.66 -24.64
CA GLN A 223 -3.25 10.49 -24.33
C GLN A 223 -3.47 11.92 -24.84
N HIS A 224 -2.94 12.91 -24.11
CA HIS A 224 -2.86 14.29 -24.52
C HIS A 224 -1.41 14.64 -24.89
N GLU A 225 -1.19 15.42 -25.97
CA GLU A 225 0.14 15.73 -26.50
C GLU A 225 1.06 16.47 -25.49
N ASN A 226 0.48 17.23 -24.57
CA ASN A 226 1.20 17.94 -23.51
C ASN A 226 1.72 17.01 -22.40
N PHE A 227 1.29 15.75 -22.37
CA PHE A 227 1.73 14.79 -21.38
C PHE A 227 2.57 13.69 -22.01
N ARG A 228 3.76 13.44 -21.45
CA ARG A 228 4.55 12.27 -21.77
C ARG A 228 4.01 11.07 -20.98
N TYR A 229 3.98 9.89 -21.57
CA TYR A 229 3.54 8.65 -20.95
C TYR A 229 4.67 7.63 -20.92
N SER A 230 5.02 7.16 -19.72
CA SER A 230 5.90 6.02 -19.52
C SER A 230 5.07 4.85 -19.02
N PHE A 231 4.97 3.80 -19.84
CA PHE A 231 4.19 2.60 -19.52
C PHE A 231 4.96 1.60 -18.65
N GLU A 232 6.13 1.99 -18.18
CA GLU A 232 6.95 1.21 -17.28
C GLU A 232 6.51 1.40 -15.83
N ARG A 233 6.54 0.32 -15.07
CA ARG A 233 6.40 0.41 -13.62
C ARG A 233 7.75 0.72 -13.01
N VAL A 234 7.79 1.68 -12.11
CA VAL A 234 8.99 2.09 -11.38
C VAL A 234 8.95 1.64 -9.93
N TRP A 235 10.09 1.20 -9.40
CA TRP A 235 10.24 0.68 -8.06
C TRP A 235 11.53 1.20 -7.40
N GLY A 236 11.59 1.14 -6.06
CA GLY A 236 12.78 1.49 -5.31
C GLY A 236 13.27 2.91 -5.61
N ASP A 237 14.53 3.07 -5.97
CA ASP A 237 15.11 4.38 -6.25
C ASP A 237 14.51 5.06 -7.48
N ASP A 238 14.12 4.33 -8.52
CA ASP A 238 13.46 4.92 -9.68
C ASP A 238 12.07 5.47 -9.31
N TYR A 239 11.37 4.88 -8.32
CA TYR A 239 10.13 5.44 -7.80
C TYR A 239 10.37 6.78 -7.10
N ALA A 240 11.36 6.86 -6.21
CA ALA A 240 11.75 8.11 -5.56
C ALA A 240 12.11 9.20 -6.58
N LYS A 241 12.89 8.85 -7.61
CA LYS A 241 13.28 9.77 -8.69
C LYS A 241 12.08 10.23 -9.51
N ALA A 242 11.13 9.34 -9.79
CA ALA A 242 9.90 9.67 -10.50
C ALA A 242 9.02 10.68 -9.72
N ILE A 243 8.98 10.55 -8.40
CA ILE A 243 8.30 11.53 -7.53
C ILE A 243 9.10 12.83 -7.48
N CYS A 244 10.40 12.78 -7.16
CA CYS A 244 11.24 13.97 -6.99
C CYS A 244 11.53 14.73 -8.28
N GLY A 245 11.29 14.14 -9.45
CA GLY A 245 11.55 14.76 -10.74
C GLY A 245 10.55 15.84 -11.13
N SER A 246 9.41 15.97 -10.45
CA SER A 246 8.38 16.93 -10.79
C SER A 246 8.26 18.07 -9.78
N LYS A 247 7.73 19.20 -10.25
CA LYS A 247 7.41 20.36 -9.39
C LYS A 247 6.16 20.09 -8.55
N ILE A 248 5.15 19.44 -9.14
CA ILE A 248 3.87 19.07 -8.52
C ILE A 248 3.60 17.60 -8.79
N GLN A 249 3.39 16.82 -7.74
CA GLN A 249 2.90 15.45 -7.83
C GLN A 249 1.38 15.41 -7.59
N LEU A 250 0.67 14.73 -8.50
CA LEU A 250 -0.77 14.55 -8.41
C LEU A 250 -1.11 13.37 -7.51
N GLY A 251 -2.00 13.61 -6.55
CA GLY A 251 -2.47 12.64 -5.56
C GLY A 251 -3.91 12.20 -5.81
N PHE A 252 -4.18 11.45 -6.88
CA PHE A 252 -5.52 10.93 -7.14
C PHE A 252 -5.89 9.79 -6.20
N LEU A 253 -7.13 9.78 -5.73
CA LEU A 253 -7.73 8.69 -5.00
C LEU A 253 -8.02 7.50 -5.95
N ARG A 254 -8.31 6.33 -5.38
CA ARG A 254 -8.70 5.15 -6.12
C ARG A 254 -10.19 4.87 -5.87
N HIS A 255 -11.03 5.41 -6.74
CA HIS A 255 -12.49 5.39 -6.56
C HIS A 255 -13.07 3.99 -6.58
N ILE A 256 -12.51 3.07 -7.37
CA ILE A 256 -12.94 1.66 -7.37
C ILE A 256 -12.73 0.97 -6.00
N ASN A 257 -11.82 1.49 -5.18
CA ASN A 257 -11.56 1.03 -3.81
C ASN A 257 -12.25 1.87 -2.74
N GLN A 258 -13.01 2.90 -3.13
CA GLN A 258 -13.57 3.89 -2.20
C GLN A 258 -12.48 4.50 -1.31
N ASP A 259 -11.28 4.74 -1.88
CA ASP A 259 -10.16 5.27 -1.12
C ASP A 259 -10.43 6.71 -0.68
N THR A 260 -10.19 6.99 0.58
CA THR A 260 -10.16 8.33 1.19
C THR A 260 -8.73 8.79 1.43
N GLN A 261 -7.76 7.88 1.31
CA GLN A 261 -6.32 8.11 1.21
C GLN A 261 -5.66 6.97 0.44
N THR A 262 -4.50 7.23 -0.15
CA THR A 262 -3.68 6.22 -0.84
C THR A 262 -2.27 6.21 -0.27
N THR A 263 -1.41 5.27 -0.70
CA THR A 263 0.00 5.31 -0.29
C THR A 263 0.68 6.61 -0.74
N ARG A 264 0.28 7.18 -1.91
CA ARG A 264 0.82 8.46 -2.42
C ARG A 264 0.55 9.62 -1.51
N SER A 265 -0.52 9.58 -0.73
CA SER A 265 -0.86 10.63 0.24
C SER A 265 0.27 10.91 1.23
N VAL A 266 1.08 9.90 1.52
CA VAL A 266 2.24 10.04 2.42
C VAL A 266 3.58 9.84 1.70
N GLU A 267 3.63 9.10 0.58
CA GLU A 267 4.84 8.87 -0.20
C GLU A 267 5.35 10.16 -0.88
N ILE A 268 4.42 10.97 -1.41
CA ILE A 268 4.75 12.23 -2.08
C ILE A 268 5.39 13.23 -1.10
N PRO A 269 4.73 13.58 0.03
CA PRO A 269 5.35 14.47 1.01
C PRO A 269 6.61 13.88 1.64
N ALA A 270 6.68 12.55 1.85
CA ALA A 270 7.90 11.90 2.34
C ALA A 270 9.11 12.09 1.39
N CYS A 271 8.87 12.21 0.09
CA CYS A 271 9.90 12.56 -0.90
C CYS A 271 10.22 14.07 -0.94
N GLY A 272 9.57 14.89 -0.12
CA GLY A 272 9.80 16.34 -0.08
C GLY A 272 9.23 17.08 -1.30
N VAL A 273 8.23 16.53 -1.97
CA VAL A 273 7.61 17.10 -3.17
C VAL A 273 6.24 17.64 -2.85
N PHE A 274 5.86 18.72 -3.52
CA PHE A 274 4.55 19.33 -3.37
C PHE A 274 3.45 18.38 -3.87
N MET A 275 2.48 18.12 -3.01
CA MET A 275 1.33 17.27 -3.30
C MET A 275 0.11 18.12 -3.63
N LEU A 276 -0.47 17.92 -4.81
CA LEU A 276 -1.80 18.40 -5.20
C LEU A 276 -2.71 17.17 -5.33
N ALA A 277 -3.62 16.99 -4.38
CA ALA A 277 -4.39 15.75 -4.26
C ALA A 277 -5.90 15.98 -4.28
N GLU A 278 -6.69 14.96 -4.63
CA GLU A 278 -8.14 14.98 -4.43
C GLU A 278 -8.45 15.21 -2.95
N ARG A 279 -9.46 16.05 -2.65
CA ARG A 279 -9.88 16.33 -1.28
C ARG A 279 -10.57 15.11 -0.66
N SER A 280 -10.29 14.88 0.62
CA SER A 280 -11.02 13.93 1.47
C SER A 280 -10.75 14.29 2.94
N ASP A 281 -11.66 13.88 3.83
CA ASP A 281 -11.51 14.10 5.27
C ASP A 281 -10.20 13.48 5.81
N GLU A 282 -9.81 12.31 5.30
CA GLU A 282 -8.56 11.63 5.70
C GLU A 282 -7.32 12.36 5.19
N HIS A 283 -7.35 12.95 3.98
CA HIS A 283 -6.27 13.79 3.50
C HIS A 283 -6.10 15.06 4.35
N GLU A 284 -7.21 15.74 4.68
CA GLU A 284 -7.19 16.94 5.53
C GLU A 284 -6.75 16.63 6.97
N ALA A 285 -7.04 15.43 7.48
CA ALA A 285 -6.52 14.97 8.78
C ALA A 285 -5.00 14.70 8.74
N LEU A 286 -4.46 14.25 7.62
CA LEU A 286 -3.03 13.98 7.46
C LEU A 286 -2.22 15.27 7.29
N PHE A 287 -2.68 16.21 6.44
CA PHE A 287 -1.95 17.42 6.08
C PHE A 287 -2.86 18.64 6.01
N ALA A 288 -2.45 19.72 6.65
CA ALA A 288 -3.18 20.99 6.61
C ALA A 288 -3.09 21.62 5.22
N GLU A 289 -4.27 21.91 4.61
CA GLU A 289 -4.35 22.55 3.30
C GLU A 289 -3.68 23.93 3.27
N GLY A 290 -2.98 24.22 2.17
CA GLY A 290 -2.25 25.47 1.96
C GLY A 290 -1.00 25.64 2.85
N LYS A 291 -0.69 24.64 3.70
CA LYS A 291 0.48 24.65 4.60
C LYS A 291 1.38 23.43 4.40
N GLU A 292 0.81 22.23 4.25
CA GLU A 292 1.52 20.96 4.19
C GLU A 292 1.19 20.16 2.92
N ALA A 293 0.04 20.49 2.27
CA ALA A 293 -0.40 19.96 0.99
C ALA A 293 -1.43 20.91 0.37
N ALA A 294 -1.86 20.65 -0.88
CA ALA A 294 -3.01 21.30 -1.50
C ALA A 294 -4.00 20.26 -2.02
N TYR A 295 -5.30 20.59 -1.99
CA TYR A 295 -6.37 19.70 -2.41
C TYR A 295 -7.25 20.33 -3.48
N PHE A 296 -7.97 19.49 -4.24
CA PHE A 296 -8.95 19.93 -5.23
C PHE A 296 -10.20 19.04 -5.16
N ASP A 297 -11.35 19.63 -5.48
CA ASP A 297 -12.66 18.96 -5.51
C ASP A 297 -13.18 18.76 -6.94
N SER A 298 -12.60 19.46 -7.92
CA SER A 298 -13.01 19.38 -9.33
C SER A 298 -11.81 19.52 -10.28
N ASP A 299 -12.01 19.12 -11.55
CA ASP A 299 -10.98 19.30 -12.59
C ASP A 299 -10.67 20.78 -12.86
N GLU A 300 -11.65 21.68 -12.72
CA GLU A 300 -11.46 23.13 -12.84
C GLU A 300 -10.54 23.64 -11.74
N GLU A 301 -10.81 23.25 -10.49
CA GLU A 301 -9.96 23.64 -9.35
C GLU A 301 -8.56 23.01 -9.45
N LEU A 302 -8.46 21.78 -9.94
CA LEU A 302 -7.17 21.12 -10.21
C LEU A 302 -6.33 21.95 -11.20
N VAL A 303 -6.94 22.41 -12.30
CA VAL A 303 -6.27 23.24 -13.30
C VAL A 303 -5.83 24.58 -12.70
N ASP A 304 -6.71 25.25 -11.98
CA ASP A 304 -6.42 26.57 -11.39
C ASP A 304 -5.30 26.46 -10.34
N LYS A 305 -5.37 25.48 -9.43
CA LYS A 305 -4.32 25.25 -8.43
C LYS A 305 -2.99 24.82 -9.05
N ALA A 306 -3.03 23.99 -10.09
CA ALA A 306 -1.81 23.61 -10.80
C ALA A 306 -1.11 24.83 -11.41
N ARG A 307 -1.85 25.73 -12.11
CA ARG A 307 -1.31 26.98 -12.64
C ARG A 307 -0.77 27.89 -11.54
N TYR A 308 -1.55 28.07 -10.48
CA TYR A 308 -1.17 28.90 -9.35
C TYR A 308 0.16 28.46 -8.75
N TYR A 309 0.26 27.19 -8.34
CA TYR A 309 1.46 26.68 -7.68
C TYR A 309 2.66 26.51 -8.63
N LEU A 310 2.47 26.37 -9.93
CA LEU A 310 3.58 26.44 -10.89
C LEU A 310 4.17 27.85 -10.98
N ALA A 311 3.34 28.89 -10.83
CA ALA A 311 3.76 30.27 -10.84
C ALA A 311 4.31 30.77 -9.50
N HIS A 312 3.97 30.12 -8.36
CA HIS A 312 4.36 30.52 -7.00
C HIS A 312 5.34 29.52 -6.39
N GLU A 313 6.59 29.54 -6.88
CA GLU A 313 7.62 28.55 -6.52
C GLU A 313 7.98 28.56 -5.04
N ASP A 314 8.17 29.73 -4.43
CA ASP A 314 8.56 29.83 -3.02
C ASP A 314 7.49 29.28 -2.09
N GLU A 315 6.22 29.57 -2.36
CA GLU A 315 5.08 29.04 -1.61
C GLU A 315 4.98 27.52 -1.78
N ARG A 316 5.05 27.03 -3.03
CA ARG A 316 5.06 25.58 -3.33
C ARG A 316 6.18 24.86 -2.60
N ALA A 317 7.39 25.41 -2.61
CA ALA A 317 8.54 24.84 -1.93
C ALA A 317 8.39 24.85 -0.39
N ALA A 318 7.79 25.89 0.16
CA ALA A 318 7.51 25.98 1.59
C ALA A 318 6.49 24.91 2.03
N ILE A 319 5.41 24.73 1.28
CA ILE A 319 4.38 23.71 1.53
C ILE A 319 5.00 22.29 1.42
N ALA A 320 5.81 22.04 0.40
CA ALA A 320 6.49 20.75 0.22
C ALA A 320 7.40 20.40 1.41
N ARG A 321 8.19 21.36 1.91
CA ARG A 321 9.02 21.18 3.11
C ARG A 321 8.18 20.87 4.34
N ALA A 322 7.13 21.65 4.58
CA ALA A 322 6.25 21.44 5.74
C ALA A 322 5.55 20.07 5.71
N GLY A 323 5.09 19.62 4.53
CA GLY A 323 4.54 18.29 4.33
C GLY A 323 5.55 17.18 4.64
N HIS A 324 6.81 17.34 4.22
CA HIS A 324 7.89 16.42 4.55
C HIS A 324 8.16 16.37 6.07
N GLU A 325 8.29 17.54 6.69
CA GLU A 325 8.50 17.65 8.14
C GLU A 325 7.36 17.02 8.93
N ARG A 326 6.10 17.19 8.46
CA ARG A 326 4.91 16.52 9.02
C ARG A 326 5.05 15.00 8.99
N CYS A 327 5.44 14.43 7.86
CA CYS A 327 5.64 12.98 7.72
C CYS A 327 6.63 12.42 8.73
N VAL A 328 7.74 13.14 8.97
CA VAL A 328 8.79 12.73 9.90
C VAL A 328 8.33 12.90 11.35
N ARG A 329 7.83 14.08 11.70
CA ARG A 329 7.40 14.46 13.06
C ARG A 329 6.31 13.55 13.59
N ASP A 330 5.29 13.25 12.78
CA ASP A 330 4.10 12.49 13.20
C ASP A 330 4.23 11.00 12.93
N GLY A 331 5.38 10.58 12.37
CA GLY A 331 5.74 9.18 12.20
C GLY A 331 4.85 8.43 11.20
N TYR A 332 4.73 8.95 9.97
CA TYR A 332 3.93 8.31 8.91
C TYR A 332 4.69 7.16 8.20
N SER A 333 5.89 6.79 8.66
CA SER A 333 6.62 5.66 8.12
C SER A 333 6.03 4.31 8.57
N TYR A 334 6.22 3.25 7.77
CA TYR A 334 5.92 1.87 8.20
C TYR A 334 6.60 1.52 9.52
N ARG A 335 7.85 1.98 9.73
CA ARG A 335 8.57 1.73 10.99
C ARG A 335 7.79 2.28 12.18
N ALA A 336 7.42 3.55 12.16
CA ALA A 336 6.72 4.19 13.28
C ALA A 336 5.32 3.60 13.50
N ARG A 337 4.56 3.38 12.41
CA ARG A 337 3.19 2.84 12.50
C ARG A 337 3.19 1.38 12.97
N LEU A 338 4.07 0.52 12.45
CA LEU A 338 4.15 -0.87 12.90
C LEU A 338 4.65 -0.97 14.33
N THR A 339 5.56 -0.10 14.78
CA THR A 339 5.95 -0.03 16.21
C THR A 339 4.73 0.27 17.10
N ARG A 340 3.89 1.23 16.72
CA ARG A 340 2.65 1.56 17.47
C ARG A 340 1.67 0.39 17.48
N ILE A 341 1.46 -0.26 16.32
CA ILE A 341 0.57 -1.43 16.22
C ILE A 341 1.08 -2.59 17.09
N MET A 342 2.37 -2.87 17.07
CA MET A 342 2.95 -3.92 17.93
C MET A 342 2.77 -3.61 19.43
N ALA A 343 2.89 -2.34 19.83
CA ALA A 343 2.64 -1.91 21.20
C ALA A 343 1.15 -2.04 21.59
N GLN A 344 0.21 -1.76 20.67
CA GLN A 344 -1.22 -1.99 20.90
C GLN A 344 -1.54 -3.48 21.05
N ILE A 345 -0.94 -4.34 20.20
CA ILE A 345 -1.05 -5.80 20.31
C ILE A 345 -0.53 -6.27 21.68
N ASP A 346 0.60 -5.76 22.13
CA ASP A 346 1.17 -6.13 23.44
C ASP A 346 0.21 -5.77 24.58
N ALA A 347 -0.36 -4.57 24.54
CA ALA A 347 -1.32 -4.11 25.54
C ALA A 347 -2.61 -4.94 25.57
N ASP A 348 -3.19 -5.21 24.40
CA ASP A 348 -4.49 -5.87 24.29
C ASP A 348 -4.42 -7.39 24.52
N PHE A 349 -3.28 -8.02 24.24
CA PHE A 349 -3.11 -9.48 24.33
C PHE A 349 -2.12 -9.92 25.43
N GLY A 350 -1.62 -8.99 26.25
CA GLY A 350 -0.67 -9.29 27.35
C GLY A 350 0.64 -9.88 26.82
N ARG A 351 1.17 -9.34 25.70
CA ARG A 351 2.40 -9.80 25.04
C ARG A 351 3.54 -8.79 25.27
N GLN A 352 4.73 -9.15 24.84
CA GLN A 352 5.94 -8.30 24.90
C GLN A 352 6.73 -8.43 23.58
N PHE A 353 6.07 -8.12 22.48
CA PHE A 353 6.64 -8.20 21.14
C PHE A 353 7.30 -6.88 20.70
N SER A 354 6.77 -5.76 21.16
CA SER A 354 7.29 -4.43 20.83
C SER A 354 8.75 -4.29 21.24
N VAL A 355 9.51 -3.63 20.40
CA VAL A 355 10.90 -3.24 20.66
C VAL A 355 10.85 -1.76 21.04
N SER A 356 11.58 -1.38 22.08
CA SER A 356 11.72 0.05 22.45
C SER A 356 12.24 0.83 21.22
N PRO A 357 11.71 2.03 20.97
CA PRO A 357 12.05 2.83 19.80
C PRO A 357 13.52 3.23 19.73
#